data_a23005673a46c531c7417eedf43b64ad
#
_entry.id   a23005673a46c531c7417eedf43b64ad
#
_cell.length_a   1.000
_cell.length_b   1.000
_cell.length_c   1.000
_cell.angle_alpha   90.00
_cell.angle_beta   90.00
_cell.angle_gamma   90.00
#
_symmetry.space_group_name_H-M   'P 1'
#
loop_
_entity.id
_entity.type
_entity.pdbx_description
1 polymer ?
#
loop_
_entity_poly.entity_id
_entity_poly.type
_entity_poly.pdbx_seq_one_letter_code
_entity_poly.pdbx_strand_id
1 'polypeptide(L)'
;MSIRVLCCLLGSFAAAGGALANEELLAYIGTYTDAKSRGIYVSHFDPRTGHLSPAELAAETKNPTFLAVHPKQRVLYAAGEVDDFGGHETGSVSAYRFDSESGKLTLLNQQPSGGTAPCHLAVDATGRCVLVANYGSGSIAALPLQPDGSLGPPATVIQHHGSSVNRQRQAGPHAHFITPDPANRLALVCDLGLDQVLLYRFEPAKSSLTQGDPPAVALKGGSGPRHLAFAPSAHRLYVINEMGSTLTAFAYDTKKPGLTELQTVSTLPAAFSGQSTCAEVQVSSSGKFLYASNRGHDSIAIFAIDSRTGTLTPIGHEPTRGKTPRHFALTPGGKWLLAENQDANEVVVFGVDSRTGKQSATGTRIEVGSPACIVFAAISSF
;
A
#
# COMPACT_ATOMS: atom_id res chain seq x y z
N MET A 1 -53.71 2.20 -16.91
CA MET A 1 -52.61 3.05 -16.39
C MET A 1 -51.53 2.13 -15.84
N SER A 2 -50.54 1.80 -16.67
CA SER A 2 -49.55 0.74 -16.38
C SER A 2 -48.33 1.36 -15.71
N ILE A 3 -48.05 0.91 -14.52
CA ILE A 3 -46.82 1.26 -13.76
C ILE A 3 -45.67 0.39 -14.30
N ARG A 4 -44.72 1.02 -14.99
CA ARG A 4 -43.47 0.38 -15.38
C ARG A 4 -42.52 0.39 -14.16
N VAL A 5 -42.23 -0.78 -13.65
CA VAL A 5 -41.18 -1.01 -12.67
C VAL A 5 -39.83 -0.91 -13.40
N LEU A 6 -39.02 0.07 -13.01
CA LEU A 6 -37.65 0.25 -13.48
C LEU A 6 -36.74 -0.68 -12.67
N CYS A 7 -36.36 -1.82 -13.27
CA CYS A 7 -35.33 -2.69 -12.72
C CYS A 7 -33.98 -2.01 -12.87
N CYS A 8 -33.39 -1.54 -11.76
CA CYS A 8 -31.99 -1.08 -11.72
C CYS A 8 -31.06 -2.28 -11.90
N LEU A 9 -30.29 -2.23 -12.96
CA LEU A 9 -29.18 -3.12 -13.29
C LEU A 9 -28.08 -3.02 -12.20
N LEU A 10 -28.04 -3.99 -11.30
CA LEU A 10 -26.87 -4.36 -10.53
C LEU A 10 -26.00 -5.24 -11.45
N GLY A 11 -25.17 -4.60 -12.24
CA GLY A 11 -24.32 -5.21 -13.26
C GLY A 11 -22.84 -5.10 -12.94
N SER A 12 -22.21 -6.23 -12.64
CA SER A 12 -20.90 -6.63 -13.16
C SER A 12 -19.64 -5.94 -12.60
N PHE A 13 -19.40 -6.01 -11.28
CA PHE A 13 -18.03 -5.91 -10.74
C PHE A 13 -17.33 -7.27 -10.52
N ALA A 14 -18.08 -8.38 -10.62
CA ALA A 14 -17.52 -9.73 -10.42
C ALA A 14 -16.84 -10.31 -11.67
N ALA A 15 -17.10 -9.78 -12.86
CA ALA A 15 -16.56 -10.35 -14.11
C ALA A 15 -15.14 -9.89 -14.45
N ALA A 16 -14.71 -8.71 -14.02
CA ALA A 16 -13.36 -8.22 -14.28
C ALA A 16 -12.28 -8.91 -13.43
N GLY A 17 -12.61 -9.33 -12.20
CA GLY A 17 -11.67 -10.01 -11.32
C GLY A 17 -11.30 -11.44 -11.77
N GLY A 18 -12.14 -12.10 -12.54
CA GLY A 18 -11.89 -13.47 -13.01
C GLY A 18 -10.97 -13.56 -14.23
N ALA A 19 -10.97 -12.54 -15.08
CA ALA A 19 -10.13 -12.51 -16.28
C ALA A 19 -8.65 -12.27 -15.93
N LEU A 20 -8.38 -11.35 -15.02
CA LEU A 20 -7.01 -10.98 -14.57
C LEU A 20 -6.33 -12.11 -13.76
N ALA A 21 -7.07 -13.05 -13.20
CA ALA A 21 -6.52 -14.11 -12.35
C ALA A 21 -5.64 -15.11 -13.09
N ASN A 22 -5.69 -15.16 -14.43
CA ASN A 22 -4.93 -16.10 -15.26
C ASN A 22 -4.05 -15.45 -16.32
N GLU A 23 -4.06 -14.12 -16.43
CA GLU A 23 -3.22 -13.40 -17.38
C GLU A 23 -1.85 -13.10 -16.76
N GLU A 24 -0.82 -13.12 -17.59
CA GLU A 24 0.51 -12.70 -17.20
C GLU A 24 0.51 -11.25 -16.71
N LEU A 25 1.25 -10.99 -15.64
CA LEU A 25 1.33 -9.69 -14.98
C LEU A 25 2.75 -9.13 -15.06
N LEU A 26 2.86 -7.82 -15.21
CA LEU A 26 4.09 -7.10 -14.92
C LEU A 26 4.14 -6.80 -13.41
N ALA A 27 5.16 -7.33 -12.74
CA ALA A 27 5.45 -7.04 -11.34
C ALA A 27 6.52 -5.94 -11.28
N TYR A 28 6.12 -4.70 -10.96
CA TYR A 28 7.04 -3.58 -10.77
C TYR A 28 7.51 -3.54 -9.33
N ILE A 29 8.82 -3.45 -9.14
CA ILE A 29 9.49 -3.48 -7.84
C ILE A 29 10.18 -2.15 -7.61
N GLY A 30 9.71 -1.41 -6.62
CA GLY A 30 10.34 -0.20 -6.09
C GLY A 30 11.42 -0.56 -5.07
N THR A 31 12.47 0.24 -5.02
CA THR A 31 13.66 -0.08 -4.23
C THR A 31 14.23 1.15 -3.52
N TYR A 32 15.03 0.93 -2.48
CA TYR A 32 16.06 1.90 -2.11
C TYR A 32 17.26 1.73 -3.05
N THR A 33 17.76 2.85 -3.57
CA THR A 33 18.91 2.82 -4.48
C THR A 33 20.21 2.87 -3.71
N ASP A 34 21.05 1.88 -3.95
CA ASP A 34 22.35 1.69 -3.34
C ASP A 34 23.31 1.00 -4.35
N ALA A 35 24.38 0.37 -3.87
CA ALA A 35 25.30 -0.36 -4.74
C ALA A 35 24.65 -1.53 -5.51
N LYS A 36 23.45 -2.00 -5.08
CA LYS A 36 22.75 -3.16 -5.67
C LYS A 36 21.49 -2.77 -6.45
N SER A 37 21.02 -1.53 -6.30
CA SER A 37 19.85 -1.06 -7.03
C SER A 37 20.05 0.34 -7.62
N ARG A 38 19.51 0.54 -8.83
CA ARG A 38 19.55 1.80 -9.57
C ARG A 38 18.17 2.43 -9.77
N GLY A 39 17.08 1.78 -9.33
CA GLY A 39 15.76 2.34 -9.55
C GLY A 39 14.61 1.32 -9.49
N ILE A 40 13.67 1.43 -10.43
CA ILE A 40 12.51 0.56 -10.55
C ILE A 40 12.87 -0.64 -11.41
N TYR A 41 12.54 -1.84 -10.91
CA TYR A 41 12.70 -3.09 -11.66
C TYR A 41 11.35 -3.64 -12.10
N VAL A 42 11.34 -4.49 -13.11
CA VAL A 42 10.18 -5.24 -13.60
C VAL A 42 10.51 -6.71 -13.74
N SER A 43 9.55 -7.55 -13.43
CA SER A 43 9.58 -9.00 -13.65
C SER A 43 8.24 -9.43 -14.23
N HIS A 44 8.26 -10.43 -15.12
CA HIS A 44 7.04 -11.06 -15.62
C HIS A 44 6.58 -12.14 -14.64
N PHE A 45 5.33 -12.07 -14.24
CA PHE A 45 4.73 -13.01 -13.30
C PHE A 45 3.62 -13.83 -13.97
N ASP A 46 3.78 -15.16 -13.99
CA ASP A 46 2.73 -16.09 -14.44
C ASP A 46 1.85 -16.54 -13.26
N PRO A 47 0.60 -16.03 -13.14
CA PRO A 47 -0.28 -16.37 -12.03
C PRO A 47 -0.79 -17.83 -12.04
N ARG A 48 -0.62 -18.57 -13.14
CA ARG A 48 -1.00 -19.97 -13.22
C ARG A 48 0.00 -20.86 -12.48
N THR A 49 1.29 -20.54 -12.59
CA THR A 49 2.40 -21.35 -12.05
C THR A 49 3.06 -20.72 -10.83
N GLY A 50 2.95 -19.41 -10.63
CA GLY A 50 3.70 -18.65 -9.62
C GLY A 50 5.15 -18.37 -10.04
N HIS A 51 5.46 -18.57 -11.32
CA HIS A 51 6.78 -18.26 -11.87
C HIS A 51 6.98 -16.73 -11.95
N LEU A 52 8.16 -16.28 -11.54
CA LEU A 52 8.61 -14.90 -11.62
C LEU A 52 9.91 -14.88 -12.42
N SER A 53 9.96 -14.14 -13.54
CA SER A 53 11.15 -14.01 -14.34
C SER A 53 12.26 -13.26 -13.59
N PRO A 54 13.54 -13.37 -13.98
CA PRO A 54 14.57 -12.47 -13.45
C PRO A 54 14.14 -11.00 -13.57
N ALA A 55 14.47 -10.20 -12.55
CA ALA A 55 14.16 -8.78 -12.55
C ALA A 55 15.05 -8.02 -13.52
N GLU A 56 14.44 -7.15 -14.33
CA GLU A 56 15.14 -6.25 -15.25
C GLU A 56 14.95 -4.79 -14.78
N LEU A 57 15.97 -3.94 -15.00
CA LEU A 57 15.84 -2.52 -14.73
C LEU A 57 14.81 -1.90 -15.70
N ALA A 58 13.70 -1.38 -15.17
CA ALA A 58 12.65 -0.73 -15.94
C ALA A 58 12.92 0.77 -16.12
N ALA A 59 13.40 1.46 -15.05
CA ALA A 59 13.83 2.85 -15.08
C ALA A 59 14.88 3.14 -14.03
N GLU A 60 15.86 3.98 -14.34
CA GLU A 60 16.77 4.56 -13.36
C GLU A 60 16.12 5.77 -12.68
N THR A 61 16.08 5.74 -11.35
CA THR A 61 15.56 6.83 -10.53
C THR A 61 15.96 6.63 -9.08
N LYS A 62 16.07 7.71 -8.30
CA LYS A 62 16.57 7.66 -6.92
C LYS A 62 15.46 7.30 -5.94
N ASN A 63 15.69 6.25 -5.15
CA ASN A 63 14.81 5.78 -4.07
C ASN A 63 13.32 5.71 -4.45
N PRO A 64 12.92 5.00 -5.52
CA PRO A 64 11.51 4.81 -5.87
C PRO A 64 10.87 3.79 -4.92
N THR A 65 10.72 4.13 -3.64
CA THR A 65 10.42 3.17 -2.56
C THR A 65 8.97 2.75 -2.49
N PHE A 66 8.06 3.51 -3.11
CA PHE A 66 6.66 3.13 -3.22
C PHE A 66 6.10 3.41 -4.62
N LEU A 67 5.26 2.50 -5.10
CA LEU A 67 4.72 2.53 -6.46
C LEU A 67 3.19 2.43 -6.44
N ALA A 68 2.54 3.03 -7.43
CA ALA A 68 1.12 2.80 -7.71
C ALA A 68 0.84 2.82 -9.22
N VAL A 69 -0.05 1.94 -9.68
CA VAL A 69 -0.50 1.88 -11.08
C VAL A 69 -1.77 2.70 -11.23
N HIS A 70 -1.86 3.47 -12.32
CA HIS A 70 -3.06 4.20 -12.67
C HIS A 70 -4.23 3.22 -12.95
N PRO A 71 -5.45 3.46 -12.41
CA PRO A 71 -6.55 2.49 -12.52
C PRO A 71 -7.10 2.29 -13.94
N LYS A 72 -6.76 3.16 -14.89
CA LYS A 72 -7.36 3.19 -16.25
C LYS A 72 -6.35 3.45 -17.37
N GLN A 73 -5.07 3.59 -17.08
CA GLN A 73 -4.05 3.93 -18.07
C GLN A 73 -2.75 3.17 -17.77
N ARG A 74 -1.95 2.94 -18.78
CA ARG A 74 -0.61 2.33 -18.66
C ARG A 74 0.40 3.32 -18.08
N VAL A 75 0.13 3.80 -16.87
CA VAL A 75 0.98 4.75 -16.15
C VAL A 75 1.28 4.21 -14.75
N LEU A 76 2.55 4.27 -14.38
CA LEU A 76 3.07 3.95 -13.06
C LEU A 76 3.55 5.24 -12.38
N TYR A 77 3.22 5.41 -11.11
CA TYR A 77 3.71 6.50 -10.27
C TYR A 77 4.68 5.95 -9.23
N ALA A 78 5.73 6.72 -8.94
CA ALA A 78 6.73 6.36 -7.95
C ALA A 78 6.99 7.51 -6.98
N ALA A 79 7.00 7.21 -5.69
CA ALA A 79 7.50 8.11 -4.66
C ALA A 79 9.03 8.04 -4.64
N GLY A 80 9.69 9.14 -4.93
CA GLY A 80 11.14 9.30 -4.80
C GLY A 80 11.48 9.76 -3.39
N GLU A 81 11.81 8.81 -2.51
CA GLU A 81 12.06 9.03 -1.08
C GLU A 81 13.41 9.71 -0.85
N VAL A 82 13.43 11.02 -1.07
CA VAL A 82 14.60 11.89 -0.92
C VAL A 82 14.20 13.16 -0.17
N ASP A 83 15.20 13.88 0.37
CA ASP A 83 14.98 15.12 1.09
C ASP A 83 15.27 16.37 0.25
N ASP A 84 15.92 16.21 -0.90
CA ASP A 84 16.18 17.25 -1.88
C ASP A 84 15.75 16.81 -3.27
N PHE A 85 14.93 17.64 -3.92
CA PHE A 85 14.54 17.49 -5.32
C PHE A 85 14.62 18.84 -6.03
N GLY A 86 15.51 18.95 -7.01
CA GLY A 86 15.71 20.16 -7.79
C GLY A 86 16.26 21.34 -6.99
N GLY A 87 17.01 21.09 -5.90
CA GLY A 87 17.57 22.11 -5.00
C GLY A 87 16.56 22.67 -3.99
N HIS A 88 15.43 21.96 -3.78
CA HIS A 88 14.41 22.33 -2.81
C HIS A 88 14.25 21.21 -1.76
N GLU A 89 13.94 21.60 -0.53
CA GLU A 89 13.68 20.68 0.59
C GLU A 89 12.32 19.97 0.40
N THR A 90 12.32 18.99 -0.50
CA THR A 90 11.15 18.16 -0.86
C THR A 90 11.63 16.86 -1.51
N GLY A 91 10.82 15.82 -1.44
CA GLY A 91 11.01 14.65 -2.29
C GLY A 91 10.31 14.81 -3.65
N SER A 92 10.22 13.74 -4.40
CA SER A 92 9.63 13.75 -5.73
C SER A 92 8.51 12.72 -5.91
N VAL A 93 7.64 12.99 -6.87
CA VAL A 93 6.73 12.00 -7.47
C VAL A 93 7.03 11.95 -8.95
N SER A 94 7.24 10.75 -9.48
CA SER A 94 7.51 10.51 -10.90
C SER A 94 6.35 9.79 -11.54
N ALA A 95 5.96 10.18 -12.75
CA ALA A 95 5.00 9.48 -13.60
C ALA A 95 5.72 8.83 -14.78
N TYR A 96 5.45 7.56 -15.03
CA TYR A 96 6.03 6.79 -16.11
C TYR A 96 4.94 6.12 -16.94
N ARG A 97 5.05 6.16 -18.24
CA ARG A 97 4.30 5.28 -19.13
C ARG A 97 5.00 3.96 -19.23
N PHE A 98 4.28 2.85 -19.07
CA PHE A 98 4.86 1.53 -19.25
C PHE A 98 4.47 0.90 -20.59
N ASP A 99 5.43 0.19 -21.17
CA ASP A 99 5.21 -0.69 -22.30
C ASP A 99 4.65 -2.03 -21.79
N SER A 100 3.54 -2.50 -22.34
CA SER A 100 2.84 -3.68 -21.83
C SER A 100 3.53 -5.00 -22.15
N GLU A 101 4.44 -5.04 -23.14
CA GLU A 101 5.15 -6.26 -23.52
C GLU A 101 6.47 -6.38 -22.75
N SER A 102 7.29 -5.34 -22.78
CA SER A 102 8.62 -5.34 -22.16
C SER A 102 8.64 -4.87 -20.72
N GLY A 103 7.58 -4.22 -20.24
CA GLY A 103 7.54 -3.58 -18.92
C GLY A 103 8.46 -2.35 -18.78
N LYS A 104 9.14 -1.91 -19.84
CA LYS A 104 10.02 -0.73 -19.77
C LYS A 104 9.23 0.53 -19.49
N LEU A 105 9.84 1.43 -18.72
CA LEU A 105 9.24 2.67 -18.28
C LEU A 105 9.82 3.87 -19.04
N THR A 106 8.93 4.72 -19.56
CA THR A 106 9.29 6.01 -20.15
C THR A 106 8.80 7.12 -19.24
N LEU A 107 9.69 7.97 -18.75
CA LEU A 107 9.35 9.10 -17.89
C LEU A 107 8.43 10.06 -18.63
N LEU A 108 7.26 10.37 -18.04
CA LEU A 108 6.38 11.44 -18.51
C LEU A 108 6.81 12.76 -17.88
N ASN A 109 6.84 12.83 -16.58
CA ASN A 109 7.36 13.98 -15.83
C ASN A 109 7.63 13.64 -14.35
N GLN A 110 8.16 14.62 -13.64
CA GLN A 110 8.33 14.60 -12.19
C GLN A 110 7.80 15.89 -11.58
N GLN A 111 7.28 15.79 -10.35
CA GLN A 111 6.82 16.92 -9.55
C GLN A 111 7.35 16.81 -8.12
N PRO A 112 7.52 17.92 -7.38
CA PRO A 112 7.81 17.86 -5.95
C PRO A 112 6.67 17.17 -5.20
N SER A 113 6.98 16.41 -4.16
CA SER A 113 6.00 15.72 -3.33
C SER A 113 5.31 16.63 -2.30
N GLY A 114 5.78 17.86 -2.14
CA GLY A 114 5.27 18.82 -1.15
C GLY A 114 5.76 18.59 0.28
N GLY A 115 6.82 17.79 0.46
CA GLY A 115 7.47 17.52 1.73
C GLY A 115 8.65 16.57 1.54
N THR A 116 9.41 16.26 2.59
CA THR A 116 10.61 15.42 2.51
C THR A 116 10.32 13.95 2.74
N ALA A 117 11.13 13.08 2.15
CA ALA A 117 11.07 11.62 2.24
C ALA A 117 9.64 11.06 2.01
N PRO A 118 9.01 11.26 0.82
CA PRO A 118 7.75 10.63 0.50
C PRO A 118 7.90 9.11 0.46
N CYS A 119 7.18 8.40 1.34
CA CYS A 119 7.31 6.94 1.50
C CYS A 119 6.07 6.15 1.05
N HIS A 120 5.00 6.84 0.69
CA HIS A 120 3.78 6.21 0.19
C HIS A 120 3.02 7.14 -0.75
N LEU A 121 2.38 6.55 -1.76
CA LEU A 121 1.45 7.25 -2.64
C LEU A 121 0.27 6.33 -3.03
N ALA A 122 -0.85 6.96 -3.39
CA ALA A 122 -2.02 6.25 -3.90
C ALA A 122 -2.67 7.07 -5.02
N VAL A 123 -3.19 6.37 -6.04
CA VAL A 123 -4.01 6.99 -7.09
C VAL A 123 -5.49 6.84 -6.72
N ASP A 124 -6.27 7.90 -6.85
CA ASP A 124 -7.69 7.83 -6.60
C ASP A 124 -8.44 6.94 -7.62
N ALA A 125 -9.59 6.40 -7.25
CA ALA A 125 -10.34 5.44 -8.08
C ALA A 125 -10.77 6.00 -9.46
N THR A 126 -10.85 7.32 -9.60
CA THR A 126 -11.18 7.96 -10.88
C THR A 126 -9.97 8.18 -11.78
N GLY A 127 -8.75 8.09 -11.22
CA GLY A 127 -7.49 8.36 -11.92
C GLY A 127 -7.27 9.85 -12.21
N ARG A 128 -7.65 10.72 -11.28
CA ARG A 128 -7.51 12.17 -11.42
C ARG A 128 -6.52 12.81 -10.45
N CYS A 129 -6.14 12.08 -9.42
CA CYS A 129 -5.32 12.60 -8.34
C CYS A 129 -4.37 11.53 -7.79
N VAL A 130 -3.13 11.92 -7.53
CA VAL A 130 -2.18 11.16 -6.70
C VAL A 130 -2.14 11.79 -5.32
N LEU A 131 -2.34 10.97 -4.30
CA LEU A 131 -2.14 11.33 -2.89
C LEU A 131 -0.77 10.86 -2.45
N VAL A 132 -0.07 11.67 -1.64
CA VAL A 132 1.30 11.40 -1.18
C VAL A 132 1.40 11.58 0.33
N ALA A 133 2.10 10.67 1.00
CA ALA A 133 2.50 10.80 2.40
C ALA A 133 4.02 11.01 2.48
N ASN A 134 4.44 12.13 3.06
CA ASN A 134 5.84 12.52 3.25
C ASN A 134 6.26 12.23 4.69
N TYR A 135 7.03 11.17 4.87
CA TYR A 135 7.44 10.69 6.20
C TYR A 135 8.38 11.68 6.90
N GLY A 136 9.38 12.21 6.16
CA GLY A 136 10.41 13.07 6.73
C GLY A 136 9.83 14.37 7.31
N SER A 137 9.00 15.06 6.55
CA SER A 137 8.36 16.31 7.00
C SER A 137 7.10 16.08 7.83
N GLY A 138 6.49 14.88 7.80
CA GLY A 138 5.20 14.63 8.42
C GLY A 138 4.07 15.44 7.75
N SER A 139 4.05 15.45 6.42
CA SER A 139 3.05 16.16 5.62
C SER A 139 2.39 15.24 4.60
N ILE A 140 1.28 15.72 4.03
CA ILE A 140 0.61 15.03 2.93
C ILE A 140 0.37 15.99 1.76
N ALA A 141 0.27 15.44 0.55
CA ALA A 141 -0.03 16.24 -0.64
C ALA A 141 -1.04 15.55 -1.56
N ALA A 142 -1.71 16.34 -2.39
CA ALA A 142 -2.57 15.88 -3.47
C ALA A 142 -2.15 16.56 -4.79
N LEU A 143 -1.79 15.75 -5.79
CA LEU A 143 -1.31 16.16 -7.09
C LEU A 143 -2.36 15.83 -8.16
N PRO A 144 -2.81 16.79 -8.98
CA PRO A 144 -3.73 16.52 -10.08
C PRO A 144 -3.04 15.71 -11.18
N LEU A 145 -3.79 14.83 -11.82
CA LEU A 145 -3.35 14.09 -13.01
C LEU A 145 -3.88 14.74 -14.28
N GLN A 146 -3.02 14.88 -15.26
CA GLN A 146 -3.35 15.36 -16.59
C GLN A 146 -4.01 14.24 -17.43
N PRO A 147 -4.69 14.54 -18.54
CA PRO A 147 -5.34 13.52 -19.38
C PRO A 147 -4.39 12.46 -19.93
N ASP A 148 -3.10 12.75 -20.09
CA ASP A 148 -2.07 11.81 -20.54
C ASP A 148 -1.45 10.98 -19.40
N GLY A 149 -1.89 11.21 -18.15
CA GLY A 149 -1.38 10.57 -16.94
C GLY A 149 -0.17 11.26 -16.32
N SER A 150 0.32 12.37 -16.88
CA SER A 150 1.38 13.14 -16.24
C SER A 150 0.87 13.89 -15.00
N LEU A 151 1.80 14.28 -14.12
CA LEU A 151 1.52 14.94 -12.84
C LEU A 151 1.43 16.48 -13.03
N GLY A 152 0.42 17.12 -12.47
CA GLY A 152 0.46 18.54 -12.16
C GLY A 152 1.21 18.82 -10.83
N PRO A 153 1.56 20.09 -10.55
CA PRO A 153 2.14 20.46 -9.26
C PRO A 153 1.15 20.19 -8.12
N PRO A 154 1.64 20.02 -6.87
CA PRO A 154 0.77 19.82 -5.72
C PRO A 154 -0.30 20.92 -5.62
N ALA A 155 -1.58 20.53 -5.68
CA ALA A 155 -2.72 21.45 -5.52
C ALA A 155 -3.07 21.65 -4.04
N THR A 156 -2.76 20.66 -3.19
CA THR A 156 -2.94 20.72 -1.75
C THR A 156 -1.70 20.15 -1.09
N VAL A 157 -1.18 20.86 -0.08
CA VAL A 157 -0.15 20.37 0.85
C VAL A 157 -0.63 20.67 2.27
N ILE A 158 -0.62 19.68 3.15
CA ILE A 158 -1.02 19.83 4.56
C ILE A 158 0.11 19.33 5.45
N GLN A 159 0.64 20.22 6.29
CA GLN A 159 1.59 19.91 7.34
C GLN A 159 0.84 19.41 8.58
N HIS A 160 1.21 18.23 9.08
CA HIS A 160 0.75 17.74 10.37
C HIS A 160 1.54 18.40 11.51
N HIS A 161 0.94 18.45 12.72
CA HIS A 161 1.56 19.03 13.90
C HIS A 161 1.28 18.17 15.11
N GLY A 162 2.23 18.12 16.05
CA GLY A 162 2.13 17.37 17.28
C GLY A 162 3.27 16.39 17.47
N SER A 163 3.12 15.50 18.44
CA SER A 163 4.08 14.47 18.82
C SER A 163 3.38 13.37 19.60
N SER A 164 4.08 12.27 19.91
CA SER A 164 3.57 11.25 20.81
C SER A 164 4.62 10.79 21.83
N VAL A 165 4.41 9.64 22.46
CA VAL A 165 5.11 9.23 23.68
C VAL A 165 6.58 8.84 23.48
N ASN A 166 6.97 8.38 22.30
CA ASN A 166 8.33 7.98 21.99
C ASN A 166 9.15 9.16 21.45
N ARG A 167 9.98 9.75 22.32
CA ARG A 167 10.77 10.93 21.97
C ARG A 167 11.78 10.73 20.83
N GLN A 168 12.19 9.50 20.53
CA GLN A 168 13.15 9.22 19.46
C GLN A 168 12.47 9.04 18.10
N ARG A 169 11.26 8.49 18.09
CA ARG A 169 10.54 8.14 16.86
C ARG A 169 9.26 8.99 16.63
N GLN A 170 8.83 9.75 17.65
CA GLN A 170 7.56 10.49 17.65
C GLN A 170 7.72 11.90 18.21
N ALA A 171 8.91 12.51 18.06
CA ALA A 171 9.16 13.90 18.42
C ALA A 171 8.39 14.89 17.51
N GLY A 172 7.97 14.44 16.35
CA GLY A 172 7.17 15.14 15.35
C GLY A 172 6.27 14.18 14.56
N PRO A 173 5.45 14.69 13.65
CA PRO A 173 4.62 13.86 12.78
C PRO A 173 5.48 13.12 11.75
N HIS A 174 4.99 11.93 11.36
CA HIS A 174 5.57 11.08 10.33
C HIS A 174 4.44 10.40 9.55
N ALA A 175 3.86 11.11 8.57
CA ALA A 175 2.84 10.55 7.70
C ALA A 175 3.42 9.40 6.88
N HIS A 176 3.00 8.15 7.14
CA HIS A 176 3.58 6.97 6.52
C HIS A 176 2.71 6.35 5.43
N PHE A 177 1.42 6.61 5.44
CA PHE A 177 0.47 6.02 4.51
C PHE A 177 -0.68 6.99 4.22
N ILE A 178 -1.15 7.02 2.99
CA ILE A 178 -2.35 7.75 2.60
C ILE A 178 -3.12 6.95 1.54
N THR A 179 -4.44 6.82 1.73
CA THR A 179 -5.29 6.13 0.75
C THR A 179 -6.68 6.77 0.70
N PRO A 180 -7.32 6.81 -0.48
CA PRO A 180 -8.74 7.11 -0.55
C PRO A 180 -9.56 6.02 0.14
N ASP A 181 -10.72 6.40 0.72
CA ASP A 181 -11.70 5.43 1.16
C ASP A 181 -12.35 4.72 -0.06
N PRO A 182 -13.00 3.56 0.13
CA PRO A 182 -13.64 2.85 -0.98
C PRO A 182 -14.71 3.65 -1.74
N ALA A 183 -15.26 4.69 -1.12
CA ALA A 183 -16.21 5.61 -1.75
C ALA A 183 -15.54 6.80 -2.45
N ASN A 184 -14.22 6.91 -2.37
CA ASN A 184 -13.40 7.97 -2.98
C ASN A 184 -13.80 9.39 -2.51
N ARG A 185 -14.23 9.53 -1.24
CA ARG A 185 -14.70 10.78 -0.63
C ARG A 185 -13.86 11.24 0.55
N LEU A 186 -13.12 10.32 1.15
CA LEU A 186 -12.17 10.59 2.22
C LEU A 186 -10.78 10.12 1.82
N ALA A 187 -9.77 10.77 2.38
CA ALA A 187 -8.42 10.23 2.46
C ALA A 187 -8.11 9.90 3.93
N LEU A 188 -7.62 8.69 4.16
CA LEU A 188 -7.16 8.22 5.47
C LEU A 188 -5.64 8.22 5.49
N VAL A 189 -5.06 8.76 6.54
CA VAL A 189 -3.61 8.90 6.71
C VAL A 189 -3.18 8.24 8.00
N CYS A 190 -2.25 7.27 7.93
CA CYS A 190 -1.56 6.78 9.12
C CYS A 190 -0.39 7.70 9.42
N ASP A 191 -0.40 8.37 10.57
CA ASP A 191 0.73 9.16 11.04
C ASP A 191 1.40 8.45 12.23
N LEU A 192 2.57 7.88 11.96
CA LEU A 192 3.35 7.11 12.92
C LEU A 192 3.81 7.99 14.09
N GLY A 193 4.15 9.24 13.81
CA GLY A 193 4.68 10.17 14.81
C GLY A 193 3.62 10.68 15.77
N LEU A 194 2.36 10.67 15.35
CA LEU A 194 1.24 11.17 16.14
C LEU A 194 0.44 10.07 16.84
N ASP A 195 0.66 8.79 16.55
CA ASP A 195 -0.21 7.68 16.94
C ASP A 195 -1.67 7.90 16.51
N GLN A 196 -1.88 8.38 15.28
CA GLN A 196 -3.21 8.73 14.78
C GLN A 196 -3.46 8.18 13.38
N VAL A 197 -4.73 7.89 13.10
CA VAL A 197 -5.28 7.84 11.75
C VAL A 197 -6.05 9.14 11.52
N LEU A 198 -5.52 10.01 10.65
CA LEU A 198 -6.17 11.27 10.30
C LEU A 198 -7.14 11.07 9.14
N LEU A 199 -8.23 11.82 9.15
CA LEU A 199 -9.27 11.76 8.14
C LEU A 199 -9.42 13.12 7.44
N TYR A 200 -9.43 13.10 6.12
CA TYR A 200 -9.61 14.29 5.28
C TYR A 200 -10.78 14.07 4.32
N ARG A 201 -11.63 15.09 4.15
CA ARG A 201 -12.56 15.12 3.01
C ARG A 201 -11.73 15.26 1.74
N PHE A 202 -12.05 14.45 0.75
CA PHE A 202 -11.29 14.35 -0.48
C PHE A 202 -12.17 14.65 -1.70
N GLU A 203 -11.76 15.61 -2.52
CA GLU A 203 -12.39 15.94 -3.80
C GLU A 203 -11.39 15.66 -4.93
N PRO A 204 -11.39 14.46 -5.54
CA PRO A 204 -10.40 14.06 -6.54
C PRO A 204 -10.31 15.02 -7.74
N ALA A 205 -11.46 15.51 -8.22
CA ALA A 205 -11.50 16.41 -9.37
C ALA A 205 -10.82 17.76 -9.15
N LYS A 206 -10.62 18.16 -7.89
CA LYS A 206 -9.93 19.39 -7.49
C LYS A 206 -8.57 19.13 -6.87
N SER A 207 -8.22 17.85 -6.67
CA SER A 207 -7.05 17.42 -5.86
C SER A 207 -7.02 18.14 -4.52
N SER A 208 -8.17 18.23 -3.86
CA SER A 208 -8.38 19.00 -2.64
C SER A 208 -8.58 18.07 -1.44
N LEU A 209 -7.84 18.37 -0.38
CA LEU A 209 -7.97 17.76 0.93
C LEU A 209 -8.38 18.83 1.94
N THR A 210 -9.41 18.56 2.72
CA THR A 210 -9.83 19.41 3.85
C THR A 210 -10.07 18.55 5.08
N GLN A 211 -9.89 19.11 6.27
CA GLN A 211 -10.04 18.36 7.51
C GLN A 211 -11.39 17.64 7.60
N GLY A 212 -11.35 16.38 7.99
CA GLY A 212 -12.54 15.57 8.25
C GLY A 212 -13.26 15.91 9.54
N ASP A 213 -14.42 15.29 9.74
CA ASP A 213 -15.16 15.34 10.99
C ASP A 213 -15.66 13.92 11.32
N PRO A 214 -15.05 13.26 12.33
CA PRO A 214 -13.91 13.71 13.15
C PRO A 214 -12.61 13.87 12.33
N PRO A 215 -11.66 14.71 12.80
CA PRO A 215 -10.41 14.96 12.07
C PRO A 215 -9.39 13.82 12.18
N ALA A 216 -9.45 13.05 13.25
CA ALA A 216 -8.54 11.96 13.54
C ALA A 216 -9.14 10.96 14.54
N VAL A 217 -8.55 9.76 14.53
CA VAL A 217 -8.76 8.74 15.57
C VAL A 217 -7.40 8.39 16.16
N ALA A 218 -7.28 8.53 17.49
CA ALA A 218 -6.07 8.21 18.21
C ALA A 218 -5.97 6.70 18.47
N LEU A 219 -4.75 6.16 18.35
CA LEU A 219 -4.39 4.82 18.81
C LEU A 219 -3.66 4.92 20.16
N LYS A 220 -3.38 3.77 20.77
CA LYS A 220 -2.56 3.71 21.98
C LYS A 220 -1.19 4.35 21.74
N GLY A 221 -0.74 5.21 22.66
CA GLY A 221 0.57 5.85 22.58
C GLY A 221 1.70 4.84 22.40
N GLY A 222 2.62 5.09 21.45
CA GLY A 222 3.71 4.21 21.07
C GLY A 222 3.32 3.10 20.07
N SER A 223 2.11 3.11 19.54
CA SER A 223 1.68 2.17 18.50
C SER A 223 2.42 2.37 17.18
N GLY A 224 2.51 3.60 16.72
CA GLY A 224 3.11 3.96 15.44
C GLY A 224 2.34 3.39 14.25
N PRO A 225 1.10 3.87 13.94
CA PRO A 225 0.35 3.40 12.79
C PRO A 225 1.11 3.66 11.50
N ARG A 226 1.25 2.62 10.68
CA ARG A 226 2.11 2.65 9.50
C ARG A 226 1.32 2.55 8.20
N HIS A 227 0.60 1.47 7.99
CA HIS A 227 -0.26 1.20 6.84
C HIS A 227 -1.64 0.77 7.30
N LEU A 228 -2.61 0.78 6.40
CA LEU A 228 -3.93 0.24 6.64
C LEU A 228 -4.47 -0.52 5.42
N ALA A 229 -5.37 -1.46 5.67
CA ALA A 229 -6.08 -2.18 4.62
C ALA A 229 -7.58 -2.20 4.90
N PHE A 230 -8.39 -1.87 3.89
CA PHE A 230 -9.83 -2.06 3.95
C PHE A 230 -10.20 -3.53 3.70
N ALA A 231 -11.20 -4.04 4.43
CA ALA A 231 -11.86 -5.26 4.01
C ALA A 231 -12.65 -5.03 2.72
N PRO A 232 -12.84 -6.06 1.85
CA PRO A 232 -13.61 -5.92 0.62
C PRO A 232 -15.04 -5.42 0.81
N SER A 233 -15.63 -5.64 1.99
CA SER A 233 -16.95 -5.11 2.36
C SER A 233 -17.00 -3.59 2.57
N ALA A 234 -15.84 -2.93 2.64
CA ALA A 234 -15.68 -1.51 2.98
C ALA A 234 -16.23 -1.08 4.36
N HIS A 235 -16.67 -2.02 5.21
CA HIS A 235 -17.18 -1.73 6.55
C HIS A 235 -16.18 -1.99 7.67
N ARG A 236 -15.01 -2.44 7.33
CA ARG A 236 -13.90 -2.74 8.25
C ARG A 236 -12.59 -2.28 7.64
N LEU A 237 -11.69 -1.84 8.47
CA LEU A 237 -10.31 -1.62 8.12
C LEU A 237 -9.38 -2.04 9.25
N TYR A 238 -8.14 -2.30 8.89
CA TYR A 238 -7.11 -2.82 9.77
C TYR A 238 -5.87 -1.96 9.64
N VAL A 239 -5.40 -1.42 10.75
CA VAL A 239 -4.18 -0.61 10.83
C VAL A 239 -3.06 -1.44 11.39
N ILE A 240 -1.93 -1.51 10.69
CA ILE A 240 -0.72 -2.11 11.21
C ILE A 240 0.11 -1.06 11.93
N ASN A 241 0.52 -1.39 13.15
CA ASN A 241 1.25 -0.49 14.04
C ASN A 241 2.71 -0.90 14.09
N GLU A 242 3.58 -0.12 13.44
CA GLU A 242 5.00 -0.43 13.29
C GLU A 242 5.70 -0.68 14.61
N MET A 243 5.58 0.30 15.53
CA MET A 243 6.33 0.32 16.77
C MET A 243 5.75 -0.64 17.81
N GLY A 244 4.43 -0.83 17.80
CA GLY A 244 3.73 -1.70 18.74
C GLY A 244 3.75 -3.17 18.35
N SER A 245 4.16 -3.52 17.11
CA SER A 245 4.03 -4.87 16.54
C SER A 245 2.63 -5.44 16.72
N THR A 246 1.61 -4.63 16.37
CA THR A 246 0.19 -4.95 16.55
C THR A 246 -0.63 -4.60 15.31
N LEU A 247 -1.83 -5.18 15.25
CA LEU A 247 -2.91 -4.80 14.33
C LEU A 247 -4.06 -4.25 15.15
N THR A 248 -4.62 -3.11 14.72
CA THR A 248 -5.86 -2.56 15.27
C THR A 248 -6.97 -2.67 14.24
N ALA A 249 -8.04 -3.39 14.57
CA ALA A 249 -9.23 -3.54 13.75
C ALA A 249 -10.24 -2.44 14.07
N PHE A 250 -10.81 -1.82 13.03
CA PHE A 250 -11.83 -0.80 13.15
C PHE A 250 -13.10 -1.14 12.38
N ALA A 251 -14.25 -0.80 12.96
CA ALA A 251 -15.47 -0.60 12.18
C ALA A 251 -15.38 0.74 11.45
N TYR A 252 -15.79 0.74 10.18
CA TYR A 252 -15.84 1.92 9.32
C TYR A 252 -17.27 2.15 8.84
N ASP A 253 -17.82 3.33 9.12
CA ASP A 253 -19.13 3.73 8.63
C ASP A 253 -18.98 4.50 7.31
N THR A 254 -19.46 3.90 6.22
CA THR A 254 -19.39 4.51 4.88
C THR A 254 -20.35 5.70 4.72
N LYS A 255 -21.36 5.86 5.59
CA LYS A 255 -22.34 6.93 5.53
C LYS A 255 -21.97 8.12 6.42
N LYS A 256 -21.51 7.83 7.62
CA LYS A 256 -21.02 8.81 8.59
C LYS A 256 -19.55 8.47 8.89
N PRO A 257 -18.60 9.12 8.18
CA PRO A 257 -17.19 8.80 8.30
C PRO A 257 -16.73 8.79 9.76
N GLY A 258 -16.14 7.68 10.17
CA GLY A 258 -15.64 7.49 11.52
C GLY A 258 -15.07 6.09 11.67
N LEU A 259 -14.13 5.98 12.59
CA LEU A 259 -13.50 4.71 12.97
C LEU A 259 -13.87 4.40 14.42
N THR A 260 -14.38 3.20 14.65
CA THR A 260 -14.62 2.67 15.99
C THR A 260 -13.71 1.48 16.20
N GLU A 261 -12.80 1.54 17.16
CA GLU A 261 -11.90 0.43 17.49
C GLU A 261 -12.71 -0.78 17.95
N LEU A 262 -12.36 -1.94 17.40
CA LEU A 262 -12.96 -3.22 17.72
C LEU A 262 -12.02 -4.10 18.54
N GLN A 263 -10.73 -4.08 18.19
CA GLN A 263 -9.73 -4.98 18.76
C GLN A 263 -8.32 -4.51 18.41
N THR A 264 -7.38 -4.73 19.33
CA THR A 264 -5.94 -4.67 19.03
C THR A 264 -5.30 -6.01 19.39
N VAL A 265 -4.53 -6.62 18.45
CA VAL A 265 -3.86 -7.91 18.60
C VAL A 265 -2.39 -7.84 18.21
N SER A 266 -1.55 -8.69 18.83
CA SER A 266 -0.13 -8.80 18.46
C SER A 266 0.03 -9.48 17.10
N THR A 267 1.02 -9.04 16.32
CA THR A 267 1.47 -9.72 15.10
C THR A 267 2.57 -10.73 15.35
N LEU A 268 3.07 -10.80 16.58
CA LEU A 268 4.16 -11.69 16.98
C LEU A 268 3.66 -12.90 17.76
N PRO A 269 4.34 -14.05 17.65
CA PRO A 269 4.07 -15.19 18.53
C PRO A 269 4.27 -14.83 20.00
N ALA A 270 3.46 -15.36 20.89
CA ALA A 270 3.55 -15.09 22.33
C ALA A 270 4.93 -15.44 22.95
N ALA A 271 5.63 -16.41 22.37
CA ALA A 271 6.97 -16.83 22.82
C ALA A 271 8.12 -16.00 22.23
N PHE A 272 7.84 -15.07 21.30
CA PHE A 272 8.90 -14.26 20.69
C PHE A 272 9.33 -13.14 21.64
N SER A 273 10.64 -13.07 21.92
CA SER A 273 11.24 -12.06 22.82
C SER A 273 12.26 -11.16 22.15
N GLY A 274 12.43 -11.29 20.82
CA GLY A 274 13.34 -10.44 20.03
C GLY A 274 12.77 -9.05 19.72
N GLN A 275 13.57 -8.20 19.08
CA GLN A 275 13.09 -6.95 18.53
C GLN A 275 12.41 -7.20 17.18
N SER A 276 11.26 -6.60 16.96
CA SER A 276 10.53 -6.64 15.70
C SER A 276 9.69 -5.40 15.53
N THR A 277 9.51 -5.00 14.28
CA THR A 277 8.58 -3.95 13.87
C THR A 277 7.72 -4.44 12.72
N CYS A 278 6.46 -4.00 12.67
CA CYS A 278 5.60 -4.33 11.53
C CYS A 278 5.91 -3.46 10.30
N ALA A 279 5.41 -3.90 9.14
CA ALA A 279 5.52 -3.09 7.93
C ALA A 279 4.23 -3.07 7.09
N GLU A 280 3.90 -4.14 6.39
CA GLU A 280 2.79 -4.20 5.44
C GLU A 280 1.60 -4.96 6.02
N VAL A 281 0.38 -4.59 5.59
CA VAL A 281 -0.87 -5.28 5.91
C VAL A 281 -1.75 -5.39 4.67
N GLN A 282 -2.23 -6.58 4.37
CA GLN A 282 -3.19 -6.81 3.28
C GLN A 282 -4.31 -7.77 3.70
N VAL A 283 -5.52 -7.51 3.21
CA VAL A 283 -6.67 -8.39 3.37
C VAL A 283 -6.84 -9.20 2.09
N SER A 284 -7.09 -10.51 2.22
CA SER A 284 -7.40 -11.36 1.07
C SER A 284 -8.63 -10.85 0.32
N SER A 285 -8.70 -11.06 -0.99
CA SER A 285 -9.85 -10.68 -1.83
C SER A 285 -11.17 -11.31 -1.36
N SER A 286 -11.09 -12.46 -0.68
CA SER A 286 -12.26 -13.11 -0.06
C SER A 286 -12.75 -12.44 1.23
N GLY A 287 -11.96 -11.54 1.81
CA GLY A 287 -12.22 -10.93 3.12
C GLY A 287 -12.09 -11.87 4.32
N LYS A 288 -11.60 -13.11 4.11
CA LYS A 288 -11.53 -14.14 5.16
C LYS A 288 -10.22 -14.10 5.95
N PHE A 289 -9.14 -13.60 5.34
CA PHE A 289 -7.81 -13.61 5.93
C PHE A 289 -7.15 -12.25 5.83
N LEU A 290 -6.31 -11.98 6.81
CA LEU A 290 -5.43 -10.82 6.85
C LEU A 290 -3.99 -11.30 7.04
N TYR A 291 -3.06 -10.63 6.37
CA TYR A 291 -1.64 -10.87 6.41
C TYR A 291 -0.91 -9.63 6.89
N ALA A 292 0.14 -9.82 7.69
CA ALA A 292 0.94 -8.73 8.24
C ALA A 292 2.41 -9.11 8.29
N SER A 293 3.31 -8.26 7.79
CA SER A 293 4.75 -8.53 7.80
C SER A 293 5.42 -8.03 9.08
N ASN A 294 6.36 -8.82 9.59
CA ASN A 294 7.18 -8.54 10.77
C ASN A 294 8.65 -8.48 10.39
N ARG A 295 9.29 -7.32 10.52
CA ARG A 295 10.74 -7.10 10.30
C ARG A 295 11.48 -7.38 11.62
N GLY A 296 12.39 -8.33 11.62
CA GLY A 296 13.11 -8.83 12.80
C GLY A 296 12.64 -10.23 13.24
N HIS A 297 11.33 -10.51 13.30
CA HIS A 297 10.80 -11.87 13.31
C HIS A 297 10.83 -12.52 11.91
N ASP A 298 10.94 -11.69 10.86
CA ASP A 298 11.09 -12.05 9.44
C ASP A 298 10.02 -13.05 8.96
N SER A 299 8.76 -12.70 9.24
CA SER A 299 7.60 -13.52 8.93
C SER A 299 6.41 -12.73 8.41
N ILE A 300 5.47 -13.45 7.81
CA ILE A 300 4.09 -13.00 7.60
C ILE A 300 3.21 -13.62 8.68
N ALA A 301 2.62 -12.80 9.54
CA ALA A 301 1.56 -13.22 10.46
C ALA A 301 0.24 -13.39 9.71
N ILE A 302 -0.51 -14.42 10.03
CA ILE A 302 -1.75 -14.83 9.35
C ILE A 302 -2.89 -14.80 10.34
N PHE A 303 -3.97 -14.10 9.99
CA PHE A 303 -5.17 -14.01 10.83
C PHE A 303 -6.42 -14.42 10.05
N ALA A 304 -7.33 -15.11 10.73
CA ALA A 304 -8.71 -15.24 10.26
C ALA A 304 -9.49 -13.98 10.64
N ILE A 305 -10.34 -13.51 9.74
CA ILE A 305 -11.27 -12.40 9.96
C ILE A 305 -12.65 -12.98 10.24
N ASP A 306 -13.23 -12.68 11.40
CA ASP A 306 -14.64 -12.95 11.66
C ASP A 306 -15.51 -12.03 10.79
N SER A 307 -16.29 -12.59 9.88
CA SER A 307 -17.06 -11.81 8.89
C SER A 307 -18.16 -10.95 9.53
N ARG A 308 -18.66 -11.31 10.71
CA ARG A 308 -19.71 -10.59 11.43
C ARG A 308 -19.17 -9.45 12.29
N THR A 309 -18.11 -9.72 13.05
CA THR A 309 -17.55 -8.76 14.01
C THR A 309 -16.40 -7.95 13.42
N GLY A 310 -15.66 -8.51 12.46
CA GLY A 310 -14.41 -7.94 11.93
C GLY A 310 -13.19 -8.20 12.81
N THR A 311 -13.33 -8.97 13.87
CA THR A 311 -12.22 -9.30 14.77
C THR A 311 -11.27 -10.31 14.15
N LEU A 312 -10.01 -10.27 14.61
CA LEU A 312 -8.90 -11.08 14.13
C LEU A 312 -8.59 -12.23 15.08
N THR A 313 -8.43 -13.44 14.54
CA THR A 313 -7.93 -14.62 15.27
C THR A 313 -6.62 -15.07 14.65
N PRO A 314 -5.49 -15.15 15.39
CA PRO A 314 -4.22 -15.62 14.85
C PRO A 314 -4.33 -17.07 14.35
N ILE A 315 -3.80 -17.32 13.13
CA ILE A 315 -3.70 -18.68 12.55
C ILE A 315 -2.26 -19.19 12.69
N GLY A 316 -1.27 -18.32 12.48
CA GLY A 316 0.13 -18.68 12.50
C GLY A 316 1.04 -17.63 11.87
N HIS A 317 2.28 -18.05 11.65
CA HIS A 317 3.33 -17.23 11.05
C HIS A 317 4.07 -18.06 10.00
N GLU A 318 4.27 -17.52 8.80
CA GLU A 318 5.13 -18.11 7.78
C GLU A 318 6.43 -17.31 7.67
N PRO A 319 7.61 -17.92 7.89
CA PRO A 319 8.89 -17.25 7.66
C PRO A 319 9.05 -16.82 6.19
N THR A 320 9.53 -15.61 5.94
CA THR A 320 9.65 -15.05 4.59
C THR A 320 10.86 -15.58 3.81
N ARG A 321 11.65 -16.46 4.42
CA ARG A 321 12.86 -17.06 3.86
C ARG A 321 13.97 -16.06 3.54
N GLY A 322 13.87 -14.84 4.06
CA GLY A 322 14.83 -13.76 3.93
C GLY A 322 14.80 -12.88 5.17
N LYS A 323 15.22 -11.61 5.03
CA LYS A 323 15.30 -10.65 6.13
C LYS A 323 14.61 -9.35 5.80
N THR A 324 13.97 -8.78 6.82
CA THR A 324 13.32 -7.47 6.76
C THR A 324 12.25 -7.44 5.67
N PRO A 325 11.14 -8.23 5.80
CA PRO A 325 10.02 -8.19 4.85
C PRO A 325 9.29 -6.84 4.96
N ARG A 326 9.82 -5.81 4.25
CA ARG A 326 9.32 -4.45 4.31
C ARG A 326 7.96 -4.29 3.65
N HIS A 327 7.72 -5.05 2.61
CA HIS A 327 6.45 -5.10 1.89
C HIS A 327 6.17 -6.55 1.46
N PHE A 328 4.94 -6.83 1.13
CA PHE A 328 4.52 -7.99 0.38
C PHE A 328 3.28 -7.63 -0.45
N ALA A 329 3.07 -8.34 -1.54
CA ALA A 329 1.87 -8.15 -2.36
C ALA A 329 1.14 -9.47 -2.58
N LEU A 330 -0.18 -9.47 -2.34
CA LEU A 330 -1.07 -10.50 -2.85
C LEU A 330 -1.34 -10.25 -4.33
N THR A 331 -1.24 -11.28 -5.15
CA THR A 331 -1.65 -11.16 -6.56
C THR A 331 -3.16 -10.89 -6.67
N PRO A 332 -3.66 -10.27 -7.75
CA PRO A 332 -5.07 -9.93 -7.92
C PRO A 332 -6.03 -11.11 -7.69
N GLY A 333 -5.63 -12.34 -8.05
CA GLY A 333 -6.40 -13.57 -7.78
C GLY A 333 -6.24 -14.11 -6.35
N GLY A 334 -5.35 -13.54 -5.52
CA GLY A 334 -5.10 -13.97 -4.15
C GLY A 334 -4.47 -15.35 -3.99
N LYS A 335 -4.02 -15.98 -5.09
CA LYS A 335 -3.41 -17.31 -5.10
C LYS A 335 -1.94 -17.29 -4.65
N TRP A 336 -1.28 -16.14 -4.83
CA TRP A 336 0.13 -15.98 -4.53
C TRP A 336 0.37 -14.76 -3.65
N LEU A 337 1.43 -14.83 -2.85
CA LEU A 337 2.00 -13.73 -2.09
C LEU A 337 3.47 -13.62 -2.45
N LEU A 338 3.92 -12.42 -2.80
CA LEU A 338 5.32 -12.09 -3.05
C LEU A 338 5.83 -11.27 -1.88
N ALA A 339 6.87 -11.76 -1.18
CA ALA A 339 7.46 -11.08 -0.04
C ALA A 339 8.77 -10.41 -0.43
N GLU A 340 8.89 -9.10 -0.23
CA GLU A 340 10.09 -8.31 -0.47
C GLU A 340 10.94 -8.26 0.81
N ASN A 341 11.98 -9.06 0.81
CA ASN A 341 12.97 -9.16 1.87
C ASN A 341 14.08 -8.12 1.64
N GLN A 342 13.88 -6.90 2.13
CA GLN A 342 14.72 -5.73 1.85
C GLN A 342 16.21 -6.02 2.11
N ASP A 343 16.57 -6.52 3.30
CA ASP A 343 17.97 -6.71 3.69
C ASP A 343 18.57 -7.99 3.09
N ALA A 344 17.72 -8.93 2.64
CA ALA A 344 18.17 -10.10 1.90
C ALA A 344 18.33 -9.83 0.38
N ASN A 345 17.86 -8.67 -0.11
CA ASN A 345 17.91 -8.28 -1.53
C ASN A 345 17.21 -9.30 -2.44
N GLU A 346 16.02 -9.75 -2.05
CA GLU A 346 15.28 -10.76 -2.81
C GLU A 346 13.76 -10.60 -2.66
N VAL A 347 13.05 -11.10 -3.67
CA VAL A 347 11.61 -11.34 -3.63
C VAL A 347 11.35 -12.83 -3.63
N VAL A 348 10.54 -13.32 -2.68
CA VAL A 348 10.21 -14.74 -2.53
C VAL A 348 8.72 -14.96 -2.77
N VAL A 349 8.38 -15.98 -3.56
CA VAL A 349 6.98 -16.30 -3.92
C VAL A 349 6.43 -17.42 -3.04
N PHE A 350 5.24 -17.18 -2.49
CA PHE A 350 4.48 -18.13 -1.68
C PHE A 350 3.14 -18.45 -2.35
N GLY A 351 2.76 -19.73 -2.35
CA GLY A 351 1.40 -20.15 -2.63
C GLY A 351 0.51 -19.90 -1.42
N VAL A 352 -0.71 -19.42 -1.65
CA VAL A 352 -1.72 -19.14 -0.61
C VAL A 352 -2.88 -20.15 -0.73
N ASP A 353 -3.11 -20.91 0.32
CA ASP A 353 -4.30 -21.79 0.42
C ASP A 353 -5.54 -20.94 0.76
N SER A 354 -6.41 -20.75 -0.21
CA SER A 354 -7.63 -19.91 -0.08
C SER A 354 -8.64 -20.42 0.97
N ARG A 355 -8.52 -21.67 1.42
CA ARG A 355 -9.39 -22.27 2.42
C ARG A 355 -8.88 -22.04 3.85
N THR A 356 -7.57 -22.07 4.04
CA THR A 356 -6.93 -21.97 5.37
C THR A 356 -6.19 -20.66 5.60
N GLY A 357 -5.94 -19.89 4.55
CA GLY A 357 -5.10 -18.67 4.57
C GLY A 357 -3.62 -18.95 4.70
N LYS A 358 -3.20 -20.20 4.92
CA LYS A 358 -1.79 -20.55 5.12
C LYS A 358 -0.99 -20.37 3.84
N GLN A 359 0.26 -20.02 4.02
CA GLN A 359 1.22 -19.82 2.95
C GLN A 359 2.23 -20.96 2.92
N SER A 360 2.78 -21.22 1.74
CA SER A 360 3.88 -22.17 1.55
C SER A 360 4.85 -21.64 0.51
N ALA A 361 6.16 -21.66 0.81
CA ALA A 361 7.18 -21.24 -0.14
C ALA A 361 7.16 -22.15 -1.37
N THR A 362 7.19 -21.55 -2.58
CA THR A 362 7.17 -22.29 -3.84
C THR A 362 8.57 -22.74 -4.30
N GLY A 363 9.61 -22.15 -3.72
CA GLY A 363 10.99 -22.26 -4.19
C GLY A 363 11.36 -21.16 -5.22
N THR A 364 10.38 -20.45 -5.76
CA THR A 364 10.65 -19.31 -6.68
C THR A 364 11.13 -18.10 -5.88
N ARG A 365 12.28 -17.55 -6.29
CA ARG A 365 12.82 -16.28 -5.79
C ARG A 365 13.60 -15.58 -6.89
N ILE A 366 13.69 -14.26 -6.81
CA ILE A 366 14.53 -13.43 -7.66
C ILE A 366 15.36 -12.46 -6.82
N GLU A 367 16.54 -12.10 -7.32
CA GLU A 367 17.40 -11.08 -6.70
C GLU A 367 16.99 -9.68 -7.18
N VAL A 368 16.80 -8.78 -6.23
CA VAL A 368 16.56 -7.35 -6.44
C VAL A 368 17.16 -6.59 -5.26
N GLY A 369 18.02 -5.60 -5.53
CA GLY A 369 18.64 -4.81 -4.46
C GLY A 369 17.61 -4.01 -3.67
N SER A 370 17.62 -4.14 -2.33
CA SER A 370 16.80 -3.38 -1.37
C SER A 370 15.34 -3.19 -1.77
N PRO A 371 14.56 -4.26 -2.11
CA PRO A 371 13.18 -4.14 -2.54
C PRO A 371 12.31 -3.59 -1.40
N ALA A 372 11.41 -2.66 -1.73
CA ALA A 372 10.63 -1.92 -0.76
C ALA A 372 9.12 -1.92 -1.03
N CYS A 373 8.70 -2.13 -2.27
CA CYS A 373 7.31 -2.18 -2.71
C CYS A 373 7.18 -2.97 -4.00
N ILE A 374 6.12 -3.76 -4.16
CA ILE A 374 5.76 -4.42 -5.42
C ILE A 374 4.32 -4.11 -5.77
N VAL A 375 4.07 -3.80 -7.06
CA VAL A 375 2.73 -3.62 -7.60
C VAL A 375 2.59 -4.40 -8.91
N PHE A 376 1.37 -4.84 -9.22
CA PHE A 376 1.07 -5.57 -10.44
C PHE A 376 0.34 -4.69 -11.44
N ALA A 377 0.76 -4.78 -12.71
CA ALA A 377 0.04 -4.23 -13.84
C ALA A 377 -0.34 -5.38 -14.80
N ALA A 378 -1.57 -5.38 -15.28
CA ALA A 378 -2.01 -6.37 -16.26
C ALA A 378 -1.51 -5.98 -17.66
N ILE A 379 -1.08 -6.99 -18.44
CA ILE A 379 -0.54 -6.78 -19.79
C ILE A 379 -1.65 -6.37 -20.77
N SER A 380 -2.86 -6.96 -20.61
CA SER A 380 -3.96 -6.81 -21.56
C SER A 380 -5.02 -5.76 -21.19
N SER A 381 -5.04 -5.30 -19.93
CA SER A 381 -6.02 -4.32 -19.48
C SER A 381 -5.49 -2.90 -19.65
N PHE A 382 -6.01 -2.19 -20.65
CA PHE A 382 -6.08 -0.72 -20.84
C PHE A 382 -6.42 -0.38 -22.31
#